data_200dfe99849094850093165226b23e9d
#
_entry.id   200dfe99849094850093165226b23e9d
#
_cell.length_a   1.000
_cell.length_b   1.000
_cell.length_c   1.000
_cell.angle_alpha   90.00
_cell.angle_beta   90.00
_cell.angle_gamma   90.00
#
_symmetry.space_group_name_H-M   'P 1'
#
loop_
_entity.id
_entity.type
_entity.pdbx_description
1 polymer ?
#
loop_
_entity_poly.entity_id
_entity_poly.type
_entity_poly.pdbx_seq_one_letter_code
_entity_poly.pdbx_strand_id
1 'polypeptide(L)'
;MKRSPFPRTRVAVGASLLVLGLGLASAAPAIAVSGPGEVKDKNVVQTDHLTEQAAFKAARAALSAAARAGRHVSVAVVDRDGNTIVVLRGDGSGPHTYESAQRKAYTAASFNAPTSVLVGRLQQNPTLADIPGTLFLAGGLPIHYHGAPIAGIGVAGAPSGPTDEAFAAAGIAAISLRSL
;
A
#
# COMPACT_ATOMS: atom_id res chain seq x y z
N MET A 1 44.21 -54.89 -25.41
CA MET A 1 43.09 -53.95 -25.20
C MET A 1 42.82 -53.19 -26.49
N LYS A 2 41.75 -53.55 -27.20
CA LYS A 2 41.43 -53.10 -28.55
C LYS A 2 40.51 -51.88 -28.47
N ARG A 3 40.90 -50.77 -29.07
CA ARG A 3 40.07 -49.56 -29.26
C ARG A 3 39.25 -49.72 -30.54
N SER A 4 37.96 -49.56 -30.45
CA SER A 4 37.01 -49.55 -31.52
C SER A 4 36.89 -48.14 -32.13
N PRO A 5 36.89 -47.91 -33.43
CA PRO A 5 36.70 -46.59 -34.04
C PRO A 5 35.21 -46.36 -34.38
N PHE A 6 34.70 -45.20 -34.04
CA PHE A 6 33.36 -44.74 -34.49
C PHE A 6 33.40 -44.24 -35.93
N PRO A 7 32.36 -44.46 -36.75
CA PRO A 7 32.29 -43.96 -38.11
C PRO A 7 31.94 -42.47 -38.15
N ARG A 8 32.69 -41.74 -38.98
CA ARG A 8 32.39 -40.33 -39.31
C ARG A 8 31.29 -40.27 -40.38
N THR A 9 30.13 -39.76 -39.99
CA THR A 9 29.05 -39.43 -40.93
C THR A 9 29.31 -38.04 -41.54
N ARG A 10 29.45 -37.97 -42.85
CA ARG A 10 29.56 -36.72 -43.60
C ARG A 10 28.16 -36.14 -43.77
N VAL A 11 27.92 -34.94 -43.23
CA VAL A 11 26.70 -34.17 -43.46
C VAL A 11 26.95 -33.28 -44.68
N ALA A 12 26.12 -33.43 -45.69
CA ALA A 12 26.11 -32.60 -46.90
C ALA A 12 25.53 -31.23 -46.56
N VAL A 13 26.26 -30.19 -46.98
CA VAL A 13 25.80 -28.78 -46.85
C VAL A 13 24.86 -28.51 -48.03
N GLY A 14 23.57 -28.44 -47.73
CA GLY A 14 22.56 -27.95 -48.66
C GLY A 14 22.45 -26.42 -48.52
N ALA A 15 22.76 -25.68 -49.57
CA ALA A 15 22.56 -24.23 -49.64
C ALA A 15 21.06 -23.93 -49.79
N SER A 16 20.45 -23.42 -48.76
CA SER A 16 19.09 -22.88 -48.83
C SER A 16 19.15 -21.37 -49.07
N LEU A 17 18.60 -20.94 -50.19
CA LEU A 17 18.35 -19.51 -50.49
C LEU A 17 17.41 -18.91 -49.45
N LEU A 18 17.89 -17.91 -48.71
CA LEU A 18 17.05 -17.09 -47.83
C LEU A 18 16.36 -16.03 -48.69
N VAL A 19 15.08 -16.18 -48.94
CA VAL A 19 14.21 -15.13 -49.47
C VAL A 19 13.85 -14.20 -48.30
N LEU A 20 14.46 -13.00 -48.24
CA LEU A 20 14.03 -11.95 -47.33
C LEU A 20 12.70 -11.38 -47.81
N GLY A 21 11.61 -11.91 -47.28
CA GLY A 21 10.30 -11.26 -47.35
C GLY A 21 10.22 -10.14 -46.32
N LEU A 22 10.31 -8.88 -46.75
CA LEU A 22 9.91 -7.73 -45.89
C LEU A 22 8.38 -7.79 -45.73
N GLY A 23 7.93 -8.47 -44.67
CA GLY A 23 6.58 -8.40 -44.20
C GLY A 23 6.39 -7.09 -43.44
N LEU A 24 5.79 -6.05 -44.06
CA LEU A 24 5.23 -4.90 -43.39
C LEU A 24 4.09 -5.43 -42.49
N ALA A 25 4.39 -5.69 -41.21
CA ALA A 25 3.38 -5.94 -40.21
C ALA A 25 2.58 -4.65 -40.01
N SER A 26 1.47 -4.50 -40.74
CA SER A 26 0.46 -3.51 -40.48
C SER A 26 -0.13 -3.81 -39.10
N ALA A 27 0.29 -3.06 -38.07
CA ALA A 27 -0.36 -3.08 -36.79
C ALA A 27 -1.76 -2.45 -36.98
N ALA A 28 -2.77 -3.28 -37.12
CA ALA A 28 -4.15 -2.84 -37.08
C ALA A 28 -4.39 -2.23 -35.68
N PRO A 29 -5.02 -1.04 -35.58
CA PRO A 29 -5.39 -0.50 -34.28
C PRO A 29 -6.33 -1.51 -33.60
N ALA A 30 -5.99 -1.92 -32.39
CA ALA A 30 -6.87 -2.73 -31.56
C ALA A 30 -8.14 -1.90 -31.30
N ILE A 31 -9.22 -2.23 -31.98
CA ILE A 31 -10.54 -1.66 -31.66
C ILE A 31 -10.93 -2.28 -30.33
N ALA A 32 -10.91 -1.46 -29.26
CA ALA A 32 -11.49 -1.85 -27.99
C ALA A 32 -12.99 -2.08 -28.22
N VAL A 33 -13.41 -3.34 -28.22
CA VAL A 33 -14.83 -3.71 -28.29
C VAL A 33 -15.39 -3.44 -26.91
N SER A 34 -16.09 -2.31 -26.76
CA SER A 34 -16.88 -2.01 -25.56
C SER A 34 -17.99 -3.06 -25.43
N GLY A 35 -17.87 -3.93 -24.40
CA GLY A 35 -18.89 -4.93 -24.11
C GLY A 35 -20.15 -4.33 -23.47
N PRO A 36 -21.27 -5.08 -23.42
CA PRO A 36 -22.46 -4.65 -22.71
C PRO A 36 -22.12 -4.51 -21.20
N GLY A 37 -22.41 -3.32 -20.64
CA GLY A 37 -22.11 -2.98 -19.24
C GLY A 37 -20.92 -2.04 -19.04
N GLU A 38 -20.17 -1.70 -20.09
CA GLU A 38 -19.09 -0.72 -20.00
C GLU A 38 -19.67 0.71 -19.89
N VAL A 39 -19.22 1.46 -18.91
CA VAL A 39 -19.67 2.85 -18.70
C VAL A 39 -18.80 3.83 -19.49
N LYS A 40 -19.36 4.99 -19.83
CA LYS A 40 -18.62 6.05 -20.51
C LYS A 40 -17.64 6.73 -19.56
N ASP A 41 -16.47 7.15 -20.05
CA ASP A 41 -15.42 7.81 -19.27
C ASP A 41 -15.92 8.96 -18.40
N LYS A 42 -16.87 9.76 -18.90
CA LYS A 42 -17.49 10.87 -18.16
C LYS A 42 -18.26 10.44 -16.90
N ASN A 43 -18.55 9.16 -16.75
CA ASN A 43 -19.21 8.57 -15.59
C ASN A 43 -18.22 7.92 -14.62
N VAL A 44 -16.92 8.04 -14.87
CA VAL A 44 -15.84 7.45 -14.07
C VAL A 44 -15.01 8.56 -13.44
N VAL A 45 -14.66 8.40 -12.15
CA VAL A 45 -13.72 9.28 -11.45
C VAL A 45 -12.43 8.52 -11.19
N GLN A 46 -11.31 9.13 -11.58
CA GLN A 46 -9.98 8.62 -11.25
C GLN A 46 -9.60 9.09 -9.86
N THR A 47 -9.06 8.20 -9.05
CA THR A 47 -8.59 8.51 -7.69
C THR A 47 -7.19 7.94 -7.45
N ASP A 48 -6.35 8.73 -6.75
CA ASP A 48 -5.02 8.28 -6.37
C ASP A 48 -5.09 7.35 -5.16
N HIS A 49 -4.28 6.30 -5.19
CA HIS A 49 -4.14 5.33 -4.11
C HIS A 49 -2.67 5.17 -3.71
N LEU A 50 -2.43 4.94 -2.43
CA LEU A 50 -1.11 4.58 -1.94
C LEU A 50 -0.74 3.17 -2.44
N THR A 51 0.49 2.99 -2.96
CA THR A 51 0.96 1.67 -3.37
C THR A 51 1.20 0.76 -2.16
N GLU A 52 1.08 -0.56 -2.34
CA GLU A 52 1.34 -1.52 -1.26
C GLU A 52 2.78 -1.45 -0.75
N GLN A 53 3.75 -1.22 -1.64
CA GLN A 53 5.16 -1.05 -1.27
C GLN A 53 5.38 0.17 -0.39
N ALA A 54 4.72 1.31 -0.70
CA ALA A 54 4.79 2.50 0.13
C ALA A 54 4.11 2.27 1.48
N ALA A 55 2.96 1.61 1.50
CA ALA A 55 2.24 1.25 2.72
C ALA A 55 3.10 0.36 3.63
N PHE A 56 3.72 -0.71 3.07
CA PHE A 56 4.62 -1.58 3.81
C PHE A 56 5.84 -0.82 4.35
N LYS A 57 6.46 0.03 3.53
CA LYS A 57 7.61 0.85 3.94
C LYS A 57 7.25 1.78 5.10
N ALA A 58 6.10 2.45 5.05
CA ALA A 58 5.61 3.31 6.12
C ALA A 58 5.35 2.52 7.40
N ALA A 59 4.62 1.40 7.31
CA ALA A 59 4.33 0.55 8.45
C ALA A 59 5.61 0.00 9.10
N ARG A 60 6.57 -0.45 8.30
CA ARG A 60 7.84 -0.96 8.78
C ARG A 60 8.68 0.12 9.48
N ALA A 61 8.69 1.34 8.96
CA ALA A 61 9.40 2.47 9.55
C ALA A 61 8.80 2.87 10.92
N ALA A 62 7.46 2.94 11.01
CA ALA A 62 6.75 3.20 12.25
C ALA A 62 7.05 2.11 13.31
N LEU A 63 6.96 0.83 12.92
CA LEU A 63 7.29 -0.30 13.80
C LEU A 63 8.75 -0.25 14.28
N SER A 64 9.68 0.07 13.38
CA SER A 64 11.10 0.19 13.72
C SER A 64 11.36 1.38 14.66
N ALA A 65 10.64 2.49 14.50
CA ALA A 65 10.73 3.63 15.42
C ALA A 65 10.26 3.25 16.84
N ALA A 66 9.14 2.51 16.93
CA ALA A 66 8.63 2.01 18.19
C ALA A 66 9.60 1.02 18.86
N ALA A 67 10.16 0.08 18.09
CA ALA A 67 11.13 -0.89 18.60
C ALA A 67 12.40 -0.22 19.17
N ARG A 68 12.92 0.81 18.48
CA ARG A 68 14.07 1.60 19.00
C ARG A 68 13.75 2.33 20.30
N ALA A 69 12.49 2.66 20.53
CA ALA A 69 12.01 3.28 21.77
C ALA A 69 11.62 2.23 22.84
N GLY A 70 11.89 0.93 22.60
CA GLY A 70 11.50 -0.15 23.50
C GLY A 70 9.99 -0.34 23.64
N ARG A 71 9.22 -0.05 22.56
CA ARG A 71 7.77 -0.15 22.55
C ARG A 71 7.30 -1.28 21.63
N HIS A 72 6.29 -2.01 22.10
CA HIS A 72 5.65 -3.12 21.40
C HIS A 72 4.31 -2.66 20.85
N VAL A 73 4.24 -2.39 19.56
CA VAL A 73 3.06 -1.82 18.91
C VAL A 73 2.62 -2.63 17.71
N SER A 74 1.37 -2.45 17.30
CA SER A 74 0.89 -2.81 15.97
C SER A 74 0.75 -1.55 15.12
N VAL A 75 1.01 -1.70 13.82
CA VAL A 75 0.89 -0.62 12.83
C VAL A 75 0.00 -1.09 11.69
N ALA A 76 -0.95 -0.29 11.29
CA ALA A 76 -1.82 -0.55 10.14
C ALA A 76 -1.79 0.61 9.16
N VAL A 77 -1.89 0.30 7.87
CA VAL A 77 -2.13 1.28 6.81
C VAL A 77 -3.39 0.85 6.07
N VAL A 78 -4.34 1.77 5.92
CA VAL A 78 -5.57 1.58 5.14
C VAL A 78 -5.57 2.55 3.95
N ASP A 79 -6.23 2.16 2.86
CA ASP A 79 -6.44 3.05 1.72
C ASP A 79 -7.50 4.12 2.02
N ARG A 80 -7.73 5.03 1.06
CA ARG A 80 -8.74 6.08 1.20
C ARG A 80 -10.18 5.55 1.30
N ASP A 81 -10.42 4.32 0.81
CA ASP A 81 -11.74 3.69 0.80
C ASP A 81 -11.98 2.84 2.07
N GLY A 82 -10.99 2.83 2.98
CA GLY A 82 -11.05 2.15 4.28
C GLY A 82 -10.57 0.70 4.26
N ASN A 83 -10.07 0.20 3.12
CA ASN A 83 -9.56 -1.16 3.05
C ASN A 83 -8.15 -1.24 3.64
N THR A 84 -7.87 -2.29 4.38
CA THR A 84 -6.55 -2.52 4.95
C THR A 84 -5.57 -2.95 3.86
N ILE A 85 -4.50 -2.17 3.65
CA ILE A 85 -3.40 -2.52 2.74
C ILE A 85 -2.40 -3.43 3.46
N VAL A 86 -2.01 -3.07 4.69
CA VAL A 86 -1.04 -3.82 5.50
C VAL A 86 -1.29 -3.64 6.98
N VAL A 87 -1.05 -4.71 7.75
CA VAL A 87 -0.93 -4.66 9.21
C VAL A 87 0.34 -5.38 9.61
N LEU A 88 1.16 -4.73 10.43
CA LEU A 88 2.32 -5.32 11.07
C LEU A 88 2.10 -5.35 12.57
N ARG A 89 2.02 -6.54 13.14
CA ARG A 89 1.99 -6.74 14.58
C ARG A 89 3.41 -6.93 15.08
N GLY A 90 3.90 -5.99 15.91
CA GLY A 90 5.22 -6.12 16.54
C GLY A 90 5.26 -7.21 17.62
N ASP A 91 6.41 -7.81 17.79
CA ASP A 91 6.59 -8.83 18.82
C ASP A 91 6.28 -8.25 20.21
N GLY A 92 5.54 -9.00 21.01
CA GLY A 92 5.14 -8.59 22.35
C GLY A 92 4.01 -7.54 22.40
N SER A 93 3.47 -7.08 21.26
CA SER A 93 2.32 -6.18 21.27
C SER A 93 1.05 -6.88 21.78
N GLY A 94 0.25 -6.15 22.57
CA GLY A 94 -0.99 -6.70 23.15
C GLY A 94 -2.03 -7.08 22.08
N PRO A 95 -2.94 -8.03 22.36
CA PRO A 95 -3.90 -8.54 21.36
C PRO A 95 -4.84 -7.44 20.82
N HIS A 96 -5.21 -6.44 21.64
CA HIS A 96 -6.08 -5.33 21.26
C HIS A 96 -5.41 -4.36 20.26
N THR A 97 -4.08 -4.34 20.18
CA THR A 97 -3.34 -3.35 19.38
C THR A 97 -3.55 -3.56 17.88
N TYR A 98 -3.76 -4.80 17.45
CA TYR A 98 -3.95 -5.16 16.05
C TYR A 98 -5.19 -4.46 15.45
N GLU A 99 -6.34 -4.63 16.09
CA GLU A 99 -7.59 -3.98 15.67
C GLU A 99 -7.56 -2.48 15.91
N SER A 100 -7.02 -2.04 17.06
CA SER A 100 -6.94 -0.62 17.39
C SER A 100 -6.11 0.17 16.37
N ALA A 101 -5.00 -0.39 15.86
CA ALA A 101 -4.20 0.24 14.83
C ALA A 101 -4.99 0.41 13.52
N GLN A 102 -5.73 -0.61 13.10
CA GLN A 102 -6.57 -0.54 11.90
C GLN A 102 -7.66 0.52 12.04
N ARG A 103 -8.38 0.51 13.16
CA ARG A 103 -9.48 1.46 13.42
C ARG A 103 -8.97 2.91 13.54
N LYS A 104 -7.78 3.15 14.14
CA LYS A 104 -7.15 4.47 14.14
C LYS A 104 -6.77 4.92 12.73
N ALA A 105 -6.19 4.03 11.90
CA ALA A 105 -5.86 4.32 10.51
C ALA A 105 -7.11 4.66 9.69
N TYR A 106 -8.16 3.84 9.82
CA TYR A 106 -9.47 4.06 9.20
C TYR A 106 -10.07 5.41 9.59
N THR A 107 -10.07 5.74 10.90
CA THR A 107 -10.60 7.01 11.40
C THR A 107 -9.82 8.20 10.81
N ALA A 108 -8.50 8.13 10.78
CA ALA A 108 -7.68 9.19 10.23
C ALA A 108 -7.92 9.40 8.72
N ALA A 109 -8.03 8.32 7.93
CA ALA A 109 -8.34 8.38 6.51
C ALA A 109 -9.74 8.95 6.26
N SER A 110 -10.76 8.45 6.98
CA SER A 110 -12.17 8.83 6.81
C SER A 110 -12.44 10.30 7.12
N PHE A 111 -11.82 10.82 8.19
CA PHE A 111 -12.03 12.20 8.65
C PHE A 111 -10.96 13.17 8.14
N ASN A 112 -9.97 12.68 7.41
CA ASN A 112 -8.85 13.48 6.90
C ASN A 112 -8.20 14.36 7.99
N ALA A 113 -7.96 13.78 9.16
CA ALA A 113 -7.39 14.48 10.32
C ALA A 113 -6.64 13.52 11.26
N PRO A 114 -5.62 14.02 11.99
CA PRO A 114 -5.03 13.27 13.09
C PRO A 114 -6.09 12.84 14.10
N THR A 115 -6.01 11.60 14.56
CA THR A 115 -7.01 11.12 15.53
C THR A 115 -6.92 11.83 16.89
N SER A 116 -5.77 12.38 17.24
CA SER A 116 -5.61 13.28 18.41
C SER A 116 -6.50 14.52 18.33
N VAL A 117 -6.61 15.12 17.14
CA VAL A 117 -7.50 16.26 16.88
C VAL A 117 -8.95 15.81 16.93
N LEU A 118 -9.26 14.63 16.40
CA LEU A 118 -10.62 14.11 16.36
C LEU A 118 -11.19 13.77 17.74
N VAL A 119 -10.35 13.37 18.71
CA VAL A 119 -10.77 13.17 20.12
C VAL A 119 -11.48 14.41 20.67
N GLY A 120 -10.99 15.61 20.35
CA GLY A 120 -11.65 16.85 20.80
C GLY A 120 -13.05 17.06 20.22
N ARG A 121 -13.36 16.50 19.06
CA ARG A 121 -14.71 16.60 18.46
C ARG A 121 -15.76 15.80 19.20
N LEU A 122 -15.38 14.73 19.94
CA LEU A 122 -16.31 13.94 20.75
C LEU A 122 -16.94 14.76 21.88
N GLN A 123 -16.28 15.80 22.36
CA GLN A 123 -16.86 16.67 23.40
C GLN A 123 -18.10 17.40 22.91
N GLN A 124 -18.13 17.75 21.61
CA GLN A 124 -19.26 18.46 21.00
C GLN A 124 -20.25 17.49 20.33
N ASN A 125 -19.76 16.37 19.83
CA ASN A 125 -20.53 15.37 19.09
C ASN A 125 -20.20 13.95 19.57
N PRO A 126 -20.69 13.51 20.74
CA PRO A 126 -20.34 12.20 21.32
C PRO A 126 -20.72 11.00 20.43
N THR A 127 -21.80 11.14 19.66
CA THR A 127 -22.30 10.09 18.75
C THR A 127 -21.35 9.77 17.58
N LEU A 128 -20.30 10.58 17.34
CA LEU A 128 -19.25 10.19 16.39
C LEU A 128 -18.57 8.88 16.77
N ALA A 129 -18.54 8.53 18.07
CA ALA A 129 -18.00 7.25 18.53
C ALA A 129 -18.83 6.04 18.10
N ASP A 130 -20.09 6.24 17.70
CA ASP A 130 -21.01 5.18 17.26
C ASP A 130 -20.82 4.81 15.78
N ILE A 131 -20.02 5.56 15.03
CA ILE A 131 -19.74 5.25 13.62
C ILE A 131 -18.92 3.96 13.54
N PRO A 132 -19.45 2.90 12.86
CA PRO A 132 -18.79 1.61 12.81
C PRO A 132 -17.36 1.70 12.23
N GLY A 133 -16.44 0.93 12.80
CA GLY A 133 -15.05 0.86 12.35
C GLY A 133 -14.15 2.02 12.81
N THR A 134 -14.72 3.09 13.41
CA THR A 134 -13.93 4.21 13.91
C THR A 134 -13.38 3.99 15.32
N LEU A 135 -12.27 4.64 15.62
CA LEU A 135 -11.70 4.72 16.95
C LEU A 135 -11.08 6.12 17.16
N PHE A 136 -11.77 6.96 17.90
CA PHE A 136 -11.35 8.32 18.26
C PHE A 136 -10.35 8.26 19.42
N LEU A 137 -9.15 7.75 19.13
CA LEU A 137 -8.06 7.61 20.07
C LEU A 137 -6.76 7.99 19.35
N ALA A 138 -5.96 8.90 19.91
CA ALA A 138 -4.73 9.37 19.27
C ALA A 138 -3.80 8.23 18.83
N GLY A 139 -3.12 8.41 17.70
CA GLY A 139 -2.21 7.43 17.10
C GLY A 139 -2.51 7.13 15.62
N GLY A 140 -3.49 7.79 15.02
CA GLY A 140 -3.81 7.69 13.59
C GLY A 140 -3.52 9.00 12.87
N LEU A 141 -2.92 8.92 11.67
CA LEU A 141 -2.62 10.07 10.81
C LEU A 141 -3.08 9.80 9.37
N PRO A 142 -3.65 10.81 8.67
CA PRO A 142 -3.92 10.71 7.25
C PRO A 142 -2.61 10.82 6.45
N ILE A 143 -2.57 10.13 5.31
CA ILE A 143 -1.48 10.22 4.32
C ILE A 143 -2.03 10.96 3.10
N HIS A 144 -1.34 12.03 2.69
CA HIS A 144 -1.77 12.91 1.61
C HIS A 144 -0.91 12.80 0.37
N TYR A 145 -1.55 13.03 -0.77
CA TYR A 145 -0.91 13.28 -2.05
C TYR A 145 -1.61 14.47 -2.72
N HIS A 146 -0.83 15.50 -3.10
CA HIS A 146 -1.35 16.77 -3.64
C HIS A 146 -2.49 17.37 -2.79
N GLY A 147 -2.38 17.26 -1.47
CA GLY A 147 -3.38 17.80 -0.52
C GLY A 147 -4.63 16.93 -0.32
N ALA A 148 -4.80 15.87 -1.11
CA ALA A 148 -5.91 14.93 -0.94
C ALA A 148 -5.49 13.73 -0.07
N PRO A 149 -6.39 13.21 0.81
CA PRO A 149 -6.10 11.99 1.56
C PRO A 149 -6.14 10.79 0.61
N ILE A 150 -5.08 9.99 0.59
CA ILE A 150 -4.98 8.75 -0.20
C ILE A 150 -4.91 7.50 0.66
N ALA A 151 -4.60 7.66 1.95
CA ALA A 151 -4.51 6.55 2.91
C ALA A 151 -4.55 7.09 4.36
N GLY A 152 -4.59 6.18 5.33
CA GLY A 152 -4.35 6.46 6.73
C GLY A 152 -3.36 5.46 7.32
N ILE A 153 -2.55 5.91 8.28
CA ILE A 153 -1.69 5.06 9.10
C ILE A 153 -2.11 5.15 10.56
N GLY A 154 -2.19 4.01 11.24
CA GLY A 154 -2.52 3.94 12.66
C GLY A 154 -1.53 3.08 13.44
N VAL A 155 -1.20 3.53 14.63
CA VAL A 155 -0.32 2.82 15.57
C VAL A 155 -1.06 2.64 16.88
N ALA A 156 -0.89 1.49 17.52
CA ALA A 156 -1.46 1.19 18.83
C ALA A 156 -0.51 0.31 19.65
N GLY A 157 -0.39 0.62 20.94
CA GLY A 157 0.38 -0.18 21.90
C GLY A 157 1.39 0.60 22.70
N ALA A 158 1.68 1.86 22.36
CA ALA A 158 2.50 2.72 23.20
C ALA A 158 1.73 3.16 24.46
N PRO A 159 2.44 3.61 25.52
CA PRO A 159 1.79 4.04 26.77
C PRO A 159 0.85 5.23 26.61
N SER A 160 0.96 6.00 25.55
CA SER A 160 0.10 7.15 25.26
C SER A 160 -0.20 7.28 23.77
N GLY A 161 -1.37 7.83 23.45
CA GLY A 161 -1.77 8.11 22.09
C GLY A 161 -0.83 9.05 21.33
N PRO A 162 -0.34 10.15 21.93
CA PRO A 162 0.68 10.99 21.28
C PRO A 162 1.96 10.24 20.91
N THR A 163 2.38 9.25 21.72
CA THR A 163 3.53 8.40 21.39
C THR A 163 3.23 7.51 20.19
N ASP A 164 2.05 6.90 20.13
CA ASP A 164 1.60 6.15 18.95
C ASP A 164 1.62 7.04 17.70
N GLU A 165 1.12 8.26 17.81
CA GLU A 165 1.05 9.23 16.71
C GLU A 165 2.44 9.67 16.22
N ALA A 166 3.41 9.81 17.13
CA ALA A 166 4.81 10.07 16.75
C ALA A 166 5.41 8.93 15.94
N PHE A 167 5.08 7.66 16.25
CA PHE A 167 5.52 6.52 15.45
C PHE A 167 4.82 6.49 14.09
N ALA A 168 3.52 6.84 14.02
CA ALA A 168 2.80 6.99 12.76
C ALA A 168 3.46 8.06 11.87
N ALA A 169 3.83 9.20 12.46
CA ALA A 169 4.54 10.27 11.76
C ALA A 169 5.90 9.81 11.20
N ALA A 170 6.65 9.00 11.96
CA ALA A 170 7.91 8.41 11.48
C ALA A 170 7.68 7.49 10.28
N GLY A 171 6.55 6.78 10.24
CA GLY A 171 6.12 5.99 9.09
C GLY A 171 5.88 6.84 7.85
N ILE A 172 5.10 7.91 7.97
CA ILE A 172 4.83 8.86 6.87
C ILE A 172 6.13 9.49 6.36
N ALA A 173 7.01 9.92 7.26
CA ALA A 173 8.28 10.54 6.90
C ALA A 173 9.17 9.61 6.04
N ALA A 174 9.07 8.30 6.19
CA ALA A 174 9.84 7.33 5.41
C ALA A 174 9.42 7.26 3.94
N ILE A 175 8.20 7.67 3.61
CA ILE A 175 7.63 7.65 2.25
C ILE A 175 7.42 9.05 1.66
N SER A 176 7.58 10.09 2.46
CA SER A 176 7.45 11.48 2.01
C SER A 176 8.66 11.92 1.18
N LEU A 177 8.45 12.90 0.31
CA LEU A 177 9.54 13.60 -0.36
C LEU A 177 10.45 14.20 0.71
N ARG A 178 11.74 13.93 0.63
CA ARG A 178 12.71 14.64 1.48
C ARG A 178 12.69 16.10 1.06
N SER A 179 12.35 16.99 1.99
CA SER A 179 12.66 18.42 1.82
C SER A 179 14.20 18.52 1.70
N LEU A 180 14.67 18.96 0.53
CA LEU A 180 16.08 19.28 0.31
C LEU A 180 16.44 20.53 1.11
#